data_33f04113c89cb9323ff27a2e68e40bcd
#
_entry.id   33f04113c89cb9323ff27a2e68e40bcd
#
_cell.length_a   1.000
_cell.length_b   1.000
_cell.length_c   1.000
_cell.angle_alpha   90.00
_cell.angle_beta   90.00
_cell.angle_gamma   90.00
#
_symmetry.space_group_name_H-M   'P 1'
#
loop_
_entity.id
_entity.type
_entity.pdbx_description
1 polymer ?
#
loop_
_entity_poly.entity_id
_entity_poly.type
_entity_poly.pdbx_seq_one_letter_code
_entity_poly.pdbx_strand_id
1 'polypeptide(L)'
;MAQGLNSAYFTKDYKFRHTMNPALANEQNYVSIPALGSINVNLRGNFGYQDVIMDNPMYPATSDKKMTTFMNPYISVADALDGFSSGRNRIVGDVSIMVLSAGFRAFGGYNTIELNSRTSFGMSLPYELFEFAKNTGNRTYDMGDINVGAMSYVELGFGHSRKINEKLRVGAKFKLLFGAARADLKMEDMKADLAGTDKWTLTGKATADVSMKGFKYESEQKDYNDEALGSYEQVNDVDIDGPGLGGFGIAFDLGGEYKIDEDWTVSAALLDLGFIHWNNNARAASSGEPFEFDGFHDVAVSSDHGEELDVKADRYGDQLTDFAHLQDQGEQGGRTTGLGATLNLGCSYNLPVYRPMTFGFLSSTRINGPYTWT
;
A
#
# COMPACT_ATOMS: atom_id res chain seq x y z
N MET A 1 -5.29 5.04 14.06
CA MET A 1 -4.13 5.55 13.28
C MET A 1 -2.85 5.02 13.93
N ALA A 2 -2.15 4.09 13.28
CA ALA A 2 -0.79 3.75 13.69
C ALA A 2 0.10 4.92 13.28
N GLN A 3 0.47 5.77 14.23
CA GLN A 3 1.50 6.77 13.99
C GLN A 3 2.81 6.03 13.81
N GLY A 4 3.46 6.18 12.65
CA GLY A 4 4.86 5.80 12.50
C GLY A 4 5.68 6.45 13.61
N LEU A 5 6.79 5.84 14.01
CA LEU A 5 7.68 6.32 15.09
C LEU A 5 8.35 7.67 14.76
N ASN A 6 7.63 8.58 14.11
CA ASN A 6 8.15 9.90 13.71
C ASN A 6 8.65 10.72 14.90
N SER A 7 8.03 10.56 16.09
CA SER A 7 8.52 11.15 17.35
C SER A 7 9.89 10.61 17.74
N ALA A 8 10.24 9.38 17.40
CA ALA A 8 11.55 8.79 17.67
C ALA A 8 12.67 9.45 16.85
N TYR A 9 12.35 10.22 15.80
CA TYR A 9 13.32 10.99 15.04
C TYR A 9 14.16 11.90 15.91
N PHE A 10 13.56 12.52 16.94
CA PHE A 10 14.23 13.43 17.86
C PHE A 10 14.72 12.76 19.16
N THR A 11 14.40 11.49 19.37
CA THR A 11 14.82 10.73 20.56
C THR A 11 16.27 10.27 20.41
N LYS A 12 17.22 10.97 21.03
CA LYS A 12 18.67 10.73 20.84
C LYS A 12 19.11 9.31 21.17
N ASP A 13 18.46 8.66 22.13
CA ASP A 13 18.80 7.28 22.58
C ASP A 13 18.12 6.19 21.77
N TYR A 14 17.23 6.53 20.81
CA TYR A 14 16.60 5.55 19.96
C TYR A 14 17.61 4.97 18.95
N LYS A 15 17.89 3.68 19.04
CA LYS A 15 18.95 2.98 18.29
C LYS A 15 18.76 3.04 16.78
N PHE A 16 17.53 3.06 16.32
CA PHE A 16 17.19 2.93 14.90
C PHE A 16 16.87 4.27 14.21
N ARG A 17 17.30 5.40 14.76
CA ARG A 17 17.13 6.73 14.12
C ARG A 17 17.73 6.80 12.72
N HIS A 18 18.80 6.06 12.48
CA HIS A 18 19.46 5.96 11.18
C HIS A 18 18.58 5.38 10.06
N THR A 19 17.47 4.72 10.40
CA THR A 19 16.46 4.28 9.40
C THR A 19 15.63 5.44 8.85
N MET A 20 15.54 6.55 9.58
CA MET A 20 14.83 7.76 9.19
C MET A 20 15.77 8.85 8.62
N ASN A 21 17.03 8.81 8.99
CA ASN A 21 18.09 9.67 8.46
C ASN A 21 19.45 9.04 8.76
N PRO A 22 20.22 8.60 7.76
CA PRO A 22 21.50 7.93 7.97
C PRO A 22 22.51 8.73 8.80
N ALA A 23 22.39 10.08 8.82
CA ALA A 23 23.25 10.92 9.64
C ALA A 23 22.94 10.84 11.15
N LEU A 24 21.75 10.36 11.54
CA LEU A 24 21.31 10.31 12.94
C LEU A 24 21.70 9.01 13.65
N ALA A 25 22.79 8.37 13.28
CA ALA A 25 23.25 7.13 13.90
C ALA A 25 23.51 7.31 15.41
N ASN A 26 23.01 6.35 16.19
CA ASN A 26 23.37 6.20 17.58
C ASN A 26 24.76 5.57 17.66
N GLU A 27 25.72 6.20 18.29
CA GLU A 27 27.12 5.78 18.28
C GLU A 27 27.42 4.57 19.20
N GLN A 28 26.42 3.92 19.77
CA GLN A 28 26.60 2.69 20.57
C GLN A 28 26.64 1.47 19.69
N ASN A 29 27.62 0.59 19.93
CA ASN A 29 27.63 -0.72 19.26
C ASN A 29 26.47 -1.57 19.71
N TYR A 30 25.82 -2.24 18.77
CA TYR A 30 24.69 -3.13 19.05
C TYR A 30 24.60 -4.25 18.02
N VAL A 31 23.93 -5.32 18.42
CA VAL A 31 23.38 -6.36 17.53
C VAL A 31 21.91 -6.52 17.91
N SER A 32 21.05 -6.54 16.94
CA SER A 32 19.61 -6.81 17.08
C SER A 32 19.24 -8.00 16.22
N ILE A 33 18.54 -8.96 16.79
CA ILE A 33 18.07 -10.20 16.16
C ILE A 33 16.53 -10.17 16.06
N PRO A 34 15.91 -11.10 15.32
CA PRO A 34 14.45 -11.19 15.21
C PRO A 34 13.79 -11.18 16.60
N ALA A 35 12.64 -10.55 16.71
CA ALA A 35 11.88 -10.26 17.94
C ALA A 35 12.48 -9.17 18.86
N LEU A 36 13.74 -8.76 18.69
CA LEU A 36 14.35 -7.61 19.36
C LEU A 36 14.57 -6.43 18.42
N GLY A 37 14.26 -6.61 17.12
CA GLY A 37 14.31 -5.60 16.09
C GLY A 37 13.09 -4.68 16.08
N SER A 38 13.09 -3.76 15.13
CA SER A 38 11.98 -2.83 14.92
C SER A 38 10.95 -3.44 13.98
N ILE A 39 9.69 -3.39 14.37
CA ILE A 39 8.53 -3.63 13.49
C ILE A 39 7.84 -2.30 13.33
N ASN A 40 7.75 -1.82 12.10
CA ASN A 40 7.03 -0.59 11.77
C ASN A 40 5.85 -0.93 10.88
N VAL A 41 4.68 -0.47 11.28
CA VAL A 41 3.45 -0.55 10.49
C VAL A 41 2.93 0.86 10.34
N ASN A 42 2.87 1.33 9.10
CA ASN A 42 2.28 2.62 8.76
C ASN A 42 1.04 2.39 7.91
N LEU A 43 -0.05 3.03 8.29
CA LEU A 43 -1.25 3.11 7.48
C LEU A 43 -1.64 4.57 7.36
N ARG A 44 -1.79 5.05 6.15
CA ARG A 44 -2.15 6.44 5.82
C ARG A 44 -3.25 6.44 4.77
N GLY A 45 -4.17 7.37 4.89
CA GLY A 45 -5.27 7.51 3.96
C GLY A 45 -6.08 8.75 4.27
N ASN A 46 -6.93 9.14 3.35
CA ASN A 46 -7.92 10.19 3.53
C ASN A 46 -9.31 9.64 3.89
N PHE A 47 -9.44 8.32 4.04
CA PHE A 47 -10.57 7.65 4.66
C PHE A 47 -10.07 6.47 5.51
N GLY A 48 -10.89 5.93 6.38
CA GLY A 48 -10.49 4.90 7.31
C GLY A 48 -11.59 3.89 7.65
N TYR A 49 -11.31 3.03 8.63
CA TYR A 49 -12.24 2.00 9.08
C TYR A 49 -13.62 2.57 9.45
N GLN A 50 -13.65 3.71 10.14
CA GLN A 50 -14.89 4.35 10.61
C GLN A 50 -15.79 4.89 9.48
N ASP A 51 -15.21 5.12 8.28
CA ASP A 51 -15.94 5.59 7.11
C ASP A 51 -16.60 4.43 6.35
N VAL A 52 -16.05 3.22 6.53
CA VAL A 52 -16.56 1.98 5.91
C VAL A 52 -17.47 1.21 6.87
N ILE A 53 -17.10 1.14 8.15
CA ILE A 53 -17.83 0.41 9.20
C ILE A 53 -18.43 1.42 10.18
N MET A 54 -19.72 1.43 10.28
CA MET A 54 -20.53 2.40 11.01
C MET A 54 -21.40 1.72 12.07
N ASP A 55 -21.93 2.48 13.01
CA ASP A 55 -22.94 1.99 13.95
C ASP A 55 -24.22 1.59 13.19
N ASN A 56 -24.77 0.43 13.54
CA ASN A 56 -26.00 -0.06 12.92
C ASN A 56 -27.24 0.65 13.53
N PRO A 57 -27.95 1.48 12.76
CA PRO A 57 -29.12 2.20 13.28
C PRO A 57 -30.26 1.29 13.71
N MET A 58 -30.27 0.02 13.29
CA MET A 58 -31.27 -0.98 13.66
C MET A 58 -30.91 -1.75 14.95
N TYR A 59 -29.75 -1.51 15.54
CA TYR A 59 -29.34 -2.13 16.80
C TYR A 59 -29.87 -1.33 18.01
N PRO A 60 -30.37 -1.98 19.07
CA PRO A 60 -30.71 -3.41 19.18
C PRO A 60 -32.16 -3.75 18.76
N ALA A 61 -32.89 -2.82 18.17
CA ALA A 61 -34.32 -2.93 17.97
C ALA A 61 -34.74 -4.11 17.07
N THR A 62 -34.04 -4.29 15.94
CA THR A 62 -34.34 -5.33 14.94
C THR A 62 -33.11 -6.07 14.45
N SER A 63 -31.92 -5.78 15.00
CA SER A 63 -30.65 -6.41 14.67
C SER A 63 -29.88 -6.68 15.96
N ASP A 64 -29.17 -7.80 16.01
CA ASP A 64 -28.22 -8.16 17.06
C ASP A 64 -26.79 -7.61 16.79
N LYS A 65 -26.55 -7.13 15.58
CA LYS A 65 -25.26 -6.59 15.15
C LYS A 65 -25.15 -5.10 15.43
N LYS A 66 -24.19 -4.73 16.27
CA LYS A 66 -23.92 -3.34 16.64
C LYS A 66 -23.30 -2.54 15.47
N MET A 67 -22.52 -3.19 14.64
CA MET A 67 -21.81 -2.55 13.52
C MET A 67 -22.37 -3.03 12.18
N THR A 68 -22.29 -2.16 11.18
CA THR A 68 -22.68 -2.43 9.80
C THR A 68 -21.77 -1.68 8.84
N THR A 69 -21.92 -1.86 7.53
CA THR A 69 -21.18 -1.10 6.53
C THR A 69 -21.93 0.17 6.12
N PHE A 70 -21.20 1.13 5.54
CA PHE A 70 -21.79 2.36 4.97
C PHE A 70 -22.87 2.07 3.90
N MET A 71 -22.85 0.89 3.27
CA MET A 71 -23.83 0.44 2.28
C MET A 71 -25.20 0.11 2.88
N ASN A 72 -25.33 -0.01 4.21
CA ASN A 72 -26.60 -0.35 4.86
C ASN A 72 -27.71 0.64 4.45
N PRO A 73 -28.88 0.16 3.98
CA PRO A 73 -29.95 1.02 3.46
C PRO A 73 -30.56 1.94 4.52
N TYR A 74 -30.41 1.64 5.81
CA TYR A 74 -30.92 2.47 6.91
C TYR A 74 -29.95 3.60 7.31
N ILE A 75 -28.74 3.66 6.76
CA ILE A 75 -27.85 4.82 6.89
C ILE A 75 -28.16 5.78 5.74
N SER A 76 -28.30 7.07 6.03
CA SER A 76 -28.54 8.05 4.97
C SER A 76 -27.38 8.12 3.98
N VAL A 77 -27.64 8.50 2.72
CA VAL A 77 -26.57 8.69 1.72
C VAL A 77 -25.58 9.75 2.17
N ALA A 78 -26.06 10.83 2.79
CA ALA A 78 -25.21 11.90 3.29
C ALA A 78 -24.25 11.41 4.38
N ASP A 79 -24.77 10.68 5.40
CA ASP A 79 -23.95 10.15 6.49
C ASP A 79 -22.98 9.09 5.99
N ALA A 80 -23.42 8.23 5.07
CA ALA A 80 -22.60 7.15 4.51
C ALA A 80 -21.40 7.66 3.70
N LEU A 81 -21.53 8.81 3.07
CA LEU A 81 -20.52 9.35 2.15
C LEU A 81 -19.71 10.53 2.74
N ASP A 82 -20.06 11.02 3.93
CA ASP A 82 -19.41 12.17 4.58
C ASP A 82 -17.89 11.96 4.81
N GLY A 83 -17.48 10.72 5.11
CA GLY A 83 -16.07 10.36 5.33
C GLY A 83 -15.22 10.26 4.05
N PHE A 84 -15.83 10.27 2.86
CA PHE A 84 -15.12 10.11 1.60
C PHE A 84 -14.89 11.46 0.90
N SER A 85 -13.66 11.62 0.39
CA SER A 85 -13.30 12.78 -0.43
C SER A 85 -14.04 12.73 -1.78
N SER A 86 -14.57 13.86 -2.24
CA SER A 86 -15.24 14.00 -3.55
C SER A 86 -14.32 13.79 -4.76
N GLY A 87 -13.01 13.60 -4.53
CA GLY A 87 -12.04 13.23 -5.56
C GLY A 87 -11.56 11.80 -5.38
N ARG A 88 -10.25 11.65 -5.18
CA ARG A 88 -9.62 10.34 -4.98
C ARG A 88 -9.54 9.96 -3.50
N ASN A 89 -9.99 8.77 -3.21
CA ASN A 89 -9.90 8.15 -1.90
C ASN A 89 -8.73 7.17 -1.91
N ARG A 90 -7.78 7.34 -0.97
CA ARG A 90 -6.52 6.62 -0.98
C ARG A 90 -6.22 6.01 0.38
N ILE A 91 -5.72 4.78 0.35
CA ILE A 91 -5.08 4.14 1.49
C ILE A 91 -3.71 3.65 1.03
N VAL A 92 -2.70 3.89 1.84
CA VAL A 92 -1.33 3.39 1.64
C VAL A 92 -0.86 2.78 2.93
N GLY A 93 -0.33 1.57 2.87
CA GLY A 93 0.24 0.87 3.99
C GLY A 93 1.68 0.44 3.70
N ASP A 94 2.51 0.55 4.73
CA ASP A 94 3.89 0.06 4.70
C ASP A 94 4.15 -0.75 5.95
N VAL A 95 4.66 -1.96 5.78
CA VAL A 95 5.13 -2.84 6.84
C VAL A 95 6.62 -3.07 6.65
N SER A 96 7.40 -2.79 7.69
CA SER A 96 8.83 -3.03 7.71
C SER A 96 9.20 -3.84 8.95
N ILE A 97 9.81 -4.99 8.75
CA ILE A 97 10.27 -5.88 9.81
C ILE A 97 11.80 -5.98 9.73
N MET A 98 12.47 -5.49 10.76
CA MET A 98 13.91 -5.64 10.89
C MET A 98 14.22 -7.06 11.37
N VAL A 99 14.78 -7.88 10.47
CA VAL A 99 15.15 -9.27 10.77
C VAL A 99 16.48 -9.32 11.51
N LEU A 100 17.46 -8.54 11.05
CA LEU A 100 18.78 -8.44 11.66
C LEU A 100 19.30 -7.01 11.52
N SER A 101 19.96 -6.50 12.55
CA SER A 101 20.67 -5.24 12.47
C SER A 101 21.90 -5.25 13.39
N ALA A 102 23.00 -4.69 12.90
CA ALA A 102 24.19 -4.45 13.70
C ALA A 102 24.72 -3.05 13.44
N GLY A 103 25.14 -2.38 14.51
CA GLY A 103 25.77 -1.09 14.44
C GLY A 103 27.10 -1.09 15.18
N PHE A 104 28.15 -0.52 14.56
CA PHE A 104 29.49 -0.52 15.12
C PHE A 104 30.34 0.65 14.63
N ARG A 105 31.31 1.03 15.44
CA ARG A 105 32.29 2.07 15.09
C ARG A 105 33.48 1.45 14.33
N ALA A 106 33.70 1.91 13.12
CA ALA A 106 34.85 1.58 12.28
C ALA A 106 35.04 2.62 11.17
N PHE A 107 36.17 2.62 10.50
CA PHE A 107 36.47 3.45 9.32
C PHE A 107 36.28 4.95 9.55
N GLY A 108 36.53 5.42 10.78
CA GLY A 108 36.39 6.83 11.15
C GLY A 108 34.94 7.32 11.23
N GLY A 109 33.98 6.43 11.35
CA GLY A 109 32.57 6.72 11.48
C GLY A 109 31.79 5.61 12.17
N TYR A 110 30.49 5.66 12.04
CA TYR A 110 29.56 4.65 12.54
C TYR A 110 28.92 3.90 11.37
N ASN A 111 28.94 2.57 11.43
CA ASN A 111 28.46 1.69 10.37
C ASN A 111 27.27 0.90 10.83
N THR A 112 26.35 0.60 9.92
CA THR A 112 25.20 -0.27 10.14
C THR A 112 25.13 -1.33 9.05
N ILE A 113 24.74 -2.53 9.42
CA ILE A 113 24.38 -3.62 8.51
C ILE A 113 22.99 -4.08 8.92
N GLU A 114 22.06 -4.15 7.98
CA GLU A 114 20.66 -4.43 8.27
C GLU A 114 20.06 -5.36 7.22
N LEU A 115 19.26 -6.30 7.70
CA LEU A 115 18.39 -7.13 6.88
C LEU A 115 16.94 -6.83 7.26
N ASN A 116 16.18 -6.30 6.33
CA ASN A 116 14.79 -5.90 6.53
C ASN A 116 13.87 -6.61 5.53
N SER A 117 12.68 -7.03 5.98
CA SER A 117 11.56 -7.36 5.11
C SER A 117 10.67 -6.14 4.97
N ARG A 118 10.32 -5.79 3.73
CA ARG A 118 9.51 -4.62 3.40
C ARG A 118 8.33 -5.04 2.56
N THR A 119 7.14 -4.63 2.98
CA THR A 119 5.90 -4.79 2.20
C THR A 119 5.18 -3.46 2.16
N SER A 120 4.81 -3.04 0.97
CA SER A 120 3.98 -1.85 0.76
C SER A 120 2.76 -2.22 -0.07
N PHE A 121 1.63 -1.60 0.25
CA PHE A 121 0.42 -1.69 -0.54
C PHE A 121 -0.24 -0.32 -0.64
N GLY A 122 -1.06 -0.15 -1.64
CA GLY A 122 -1.83 1.07 -1.80
C GLY A 122 -3.02 0.88 -2.71
N MET A 123 -4.05 1.68 -2.47
CA MET A 123 -5.22 1.76 -3.33
C MET A 123 -5.60 3.22 -3.58
N SER A 124 -6.15 3.48 -4.76
CA SER A 124 -6.71 4.77 -5.13
C SER A 124 -8.05 4.54 -5.79
N LEU A 125 -9.11 4.95 -5.13
CA LEU A 125 -10.50 4.71 -5.49
C LEU A 125 -11.20 6.04 -5.76
N PRO A 126 -12.01 6.16 -6.81
CA PRO A 126 -12.81 7.36 -7.09
C PRO A 126 -13.98 7.47 -6.09
N TYR A 127 -14.48 8.67 -5.86
CA TYR A 127 -15.66 8.91 -5.02
C TYR A 127 -16.90 8.21 -5.58
N GLU A 128 -17.08 8.23 -6.87
CA GLU A 128 -18.19 7.67 -7.61
C GLU A 128 -18.37 6.16 -7.35
N LEU A 129 -17.29 5.44 -7.02
CA LEU A 129 -17.37 4.03 -6.62
C LEU A 129 -18.15 3.86 -5.31
N PHE A 130 -17.89 4.73 -4.31
CA PHE A 130 -18.61 4.70 -3.04
C PHE A 130 -20.07 5.16 -3.20
N GLU A 131 -20.28 6.15 -4.04
CA GLU A 131 -21.62 6.63 -4.39
C GLU A 131 -22.42 5.53 -5.09
N PHE A 132 -21.83 4.84 -6.07
CA PHE A 132 -22.44 3.69 -6.72
C PHE A 132 -22.79 2.58 -5.73
N ALA A 133 -21.84 2.20 -4.87
CA ALA A 133 -22.05 1.16 -3.86
C ALA A 133 -23.15 1.52 -2.84
N LYS A 134 -23.32 2.81 -2.53
CA LYS A 134 -24.31 3.27 -1.56
C LYS A 134 -25.68 3.50 -2.16
N ASN A 135 -25.76 4.05 -3.35
CA ASN A 135 -26.99 4.55 -3.94
C ASN A 135 -27.02 4.26 -5.45
N THR A 136 -27.31 3.03 -5.79
CA THR A 136 -27.50 2.58 -7.17
C THR A 136 -28.80 3.17 -7.74
N GLY A 137 -28.75 4.42 -8.19
CA GLY A 137 -29.88 5.09 -8.83
C GLY A 137 -29.93 4.81 -10.33
N ASN A 138 -31.07 5.20 -10.97
CA ASN A 138 -31.23 5.09 -12.43
C ASN A 138 -30.42 6.20 -13.15
N ARG A 139 -29.10 6.04 -13.20
CA ARG A 139 -28.14 6.98 -13.80
C ARG A 139 -26.84 6.30 -14.19
N THR A 140 -26.02 6.99 -14.95
CA THR A 140 -24.66 6.56 -15.27
C THR A 140 -23.68 7.07 -14.21
N TYR A 141 -22.80 6.18 -13.75
CA TYR A 141 -21.66 6.48 -12.88
C TYR A 141 -20.36 6.41 -13.68
N ASP A 142 -19.61 7.49 -13.72
CA ASP A 142 -18.26 7.52 -14.28
C ASP A 142 -17.26 7.36 -13.14
N MET A 143 -16.89 6.13 -12.85
CA MET A 143 -15.97 5.80 -11.76
C MET A 143 -14.50 6.07 -12.12
N GLY A 144 -14.19 6.31 -13.40
CA GLY A 144 -12.84 6.56 -13.85
C GLY A 144 -11.89 5.42 -13.53
N ASP A 145 -10.71 5.74 -12.99
CA ASP A 145 -9.66 4.76 -12.77
C ASP A 145 -9.64 4.25 -11.32
N ILE A 146 -9.51 2.93 -11.16
CA ILE A 146 -9.26 2.25 -9.90
C ILE A 146 -7.86 1.65 -9.96
N ASN A 147 -7.05 1.91 -8.92
CA ASN A 147 -5.69 1.38 -8.85
C ASN A 147 -5.47 0.73 -7.49
N VAL A 148 -5.01 -0.52 -7.51
CA VAL A 148 -4.60 -1.27 -6.33
C VAL A 148 -3.24 -1.89 -6.62
N GLY A 149 -2.32 -1.82 -5.67
CA GLY A 149 -1.00 -2.41 -5.86
C GLY A 149 -0.37 -2.83 -4.55
N ALA A 150 0.44 -3.87 -4.63
CA ALA A 150 1.24 -4.36 -3.51
C ALA A 150 2.64 -4.76 -3.99
N MET A 151 3.62 -4.61 -3.12
CA MET A 151 5.00 -5.00 -3.40
C MET A 151 5.67 -5.49 -2.12
N SER A 152 6.38 -6.61 -2.20
CA SER A 152 7.17 -7.16 -1.11
C SER A 152 8.59 -7.48 -1.56
N TYR A 153 9.57 -7.14 -0.72
CA TYR A 153 10.99 -7.40 -0.98
C TYR A 153 11.79 -7.49 0.32
N VAL A 154 12.97 -8.10 0.22
CA VAL A 154 13.97 -8.10 1.29
C VAL A 154 15.06 -7.09 0.94
N GLU A 155 15.48 -6.32 1.93
CA GLU A 155 16.51 -5.28 1.83
C GLU A 155 17.73 -5.67 2.68
N LEU A 156 18.92 -5.71 2.06
CA LEU A 156 20.19 -5.79 2.76
C LEU A 156 20.88 -4.43 2.67
N GLY A 157 20.95 -3.72 3.78
CA GLY A 157 21.41 -2.35 3.86
C GLY A 157 22.78 -2.23 4.52
N PHE A 158 23.65 -1.36 3.96
CA PHE A 158 24.98 -1.00 4.48
C PHE A 158 25.04 0.50 4.67
N GLY A 159 25.04 0.95 5.92
CA GLY A 159 25.05 2.36 6.28
C GLY A 159 26.41 2.81 6.81
N HIS A 160 26.79 4.05 6.50
CA HIS A 160 27.92 4.74 7.07
C HIS A 160 27.57 6.18 7.43
N SER A 161 27.91 6.61 8.61
CA SER A 161 27.71 8.01 9.06
C SER A 161 28.96 8.54 9.71
N ARG A 162 29.30 9.81 9.41
CA ARG A 162 30.52 10.44 9.87
C ARG A 162 30.27 11.89 10.31
N LYS A 163 30.89 12.28 11.41
CA LYS A 163 31.08 13.68 11.76
C LYS A 163 32.14 14.30 10.84
N ILE A 164 31.78 15.33 10.09
CA ILE A 164 32.70 16.10 9.27
C ILE A 164 33.40 17.16 10.12
N ASN A 165 32.64 17.79 10.98
CA ASN A 165 33.11 18.75 12.01
C ASN A 165 32.13 18.76 13.19
N GLU A 166 32.29 19.70 14.15
CA GLU A 166 31.44 19.77 15.33
C GLU A 166 29.98 20.12 15.02
N LYS A 167 29.71 20.78 13.87
CA LYS A 167 28.39 21.21 13.44
C LYS A 167 27.73 20.27 12.43
N LEU A 168 28.51 19.61 11.59
CA LEU A 168 28.01 18.83 10.45
C LEU A 168 28.27 17.34 10.62
N ARG A 169 27.21 16.55 10.54
CA ARG A 169 27.23 15.10 10.38
C ARG A 169 26.55 14.71 9.06
N VAL A 170 27.11 13.77 8.33
CA VAL A 170 26.55 13.21 7.10
C VAL A 170 26.43 11.70 7.23
N GLY A 171 25.53 11.11 6.47
CA GLY A 171 25.37 9.67 6.41
C GLY A 171 24.84 9.24 5.05
N ALA A 172 25.19 8.03 4.67
CA ALA A 172 24.69 7.36 3.48
C ALA A 172 24.42 5.89 3.77
N LYS A 173 23.45 5.30 3.08
CA LYS A 173 23.19 3.86 3.12
C LYS A 173 23.02 3.35 1.70
N PHE A 174 23.71 2.27 1.37
CA PHE A 174 23.52 1.49 0.15
C PHE A 174 22.68 0.27 0.47
N LYS A 175 21.75 -0.08 -0.42
CA LYS A 175 20.80 -1.17 -0.24
C LYS A 175 20.80 -2.09 -1.44
N LEU A 176 20.91 -3.38 -1.18
CA LEU A 176 20.62 -4.44 -2.14
C LEU A 176 19.19 -4.92 -1.90
N LEU A 177 18.40 -5.00 -2.96
CA LEU A 177 16.98 -5.30 -2.89
C LEU A 177 16.71 -6.63 -3.60
N PHE A 178 15.99 -7.51 -2.93
CA PHE A 178 15.61 -8.83 -3.42
C PHE A 178 14.09 -8.88 -3.47
N GLY A 179 13.53 -8.69 -4.67
CA GLY A 179 12.09 -8.68 -4.90
C GLY A 179 11.48 -10.05 -4.67
N ALA A 180 10.47 -10.14 -3.83
CA ALA A 180 9.70 -11.35 -3.60
C ALA A 180 8.49 -11.41 -4.54
N ALA A 181 7.59 -10.41 -4.44
CA ALA A 181 6.40 -10.32 -5.26
C ALA A 181 5.99 -8.87 -5.48
N ARG A 182 5.35 -8.60 -6.61
CA ARG A 182 4.63 -7.38 -6.92
C ARG A 182 3.36 -7.71 -7.67
N ALA A 183 2.25 -7.10 -7.27
CA ALA A 183 0.98 -7.17 -7.96
C ALA A 183 0.40 -5.77 -8.15
N ASP A 184 -0.11 -5.49 -9.34
CA ASP A 184 -0.81 -4.25 -9.67
C ASP A 184 -2.12 -4.60 -10.39
N LEU A 185 -3.24 -4.15 -9.85
CA LEU A 185 -4.54 -4.16 -10.50
C LEU A 185 -4.89 -2.73 -10.90
N LYS A 186 -5.17 -2.53 -12.17
CA LYS A 186 -5.65 -1.27 -12.72
C LYS A 186 -6.95 -1.50 -13.44
N MET A 187 -7.92 -0.66 -13.17
CA MET A 187 -9.13 -0.55 -13.94
C MET A 187 -9.19 0.88 -14.47
N GLU A 188 -9.33 1.03 -15.77
CA GLU A 188 -9.29 2.31 -16.47
C GLU A 188 -10.65 2.58 -17.13
N ASP A 189 -11.08 3.84 -17.14
CA ASP A 189 -12.33 4.30 -17.79
C ASP A 189 -13.59 3.54 -17.31
N MET A 190 -13.63 3.17 -16.02
CA MET A 190 -14.75 2.42 -15.46
C MET A 190 -16.04 3.21 -15.43
N LYS A 191 -17.09 2.67 -16.05
CA LYS A 191 -18.44 3.28 -16.06
C LYS A 191 -19.50 2.22 -15.75
N ALA A 192 -20.50 2.61 -14.98
CA ALA A 192 -21.68 1.81 -14.76
C ALA A 192 -22.90 2.57 -15.30
N ASP A 193 -23.55 2.03 -16.31
CA ASP A 193 -24.77 2.60 -16.86
C ASP A 193 -25.99 1.81 -16.37
N LEU A 194 -26.79 2.49 -15.56
CA LEU A 194 -28.02 1.98 -14.94
C LEU A 194 -29.24 2.71 -15.49
N ALA A 195 -29.05 3.61 -16.48
CA ALA A 195 -30.09 4.49 -16.96
C ALA A 195 -31.06 3.76 -17.90
N GLY A 196 -32.28 3.51 -17.43
CA GLY A 196 -33.43 3.15 -18.28
C GLY A 196 -33.49 1.70 -18.76
N THR A 197 -32.73 0.78 -18.15
CA THR A 197 -32.75 -0.64 -18.50
C THR A 197 -32.95 -1.52 -17.26
N ASP A 198 -33.51 -2.71 -17.47
CA ASP A 198 -33.61 -3.75 -16.43
C ASP A 198 -32.23 -4.43 -16.20
N LYS A 199 -31.24 -4.10 -17.01
CA LYS A 199 -29.87 -4.60 -16.93
C LYS A 199 -28.90 -3.45 -16.77
N TRP A 200 -27.89 -3.66 -15.97
CA TRP A 200 -26.78 -2.73 -15.79
C TRP A 200 -25.66 -3.09 -16.78
N THR A 201 -25.09 -2.08 -17.38
CA THR A 201 -23.94 -2.24 -18.24
C THR A 201 -22.72 -1.62 -17.57
N LEU A 202 -21.72 -2.43 -17.35
CA LEU A 202 -20.43 -1.97 -16.86
C LEU A 202 -19.41 -2.02 -18.00
N THR A 203 -18.70 -0.93 -18.18
CA THR A 203 -17.65 -0.79 -19.19
C THR A 203 -16.36 -0.36 -18.52
N GLY A 204 -15.23 -0.74 -19.10
CA GLY A 204 -13.92 -0.38 -18.61
C GLY A 204 -12.86 -1.37 -19.07
N LYS A 205 -11.63 -1.08 -18.74
CA LYS A 205 -10.48 -1.95 -19.02
C LYS A 205 -9.82 -2.33 -17.71
N ALA A 206 -9.70 -3.62 -17.45
CA ALA A 206 -8.97 -4.14 -16.31
C ALA A 206 -7.65 -4.76 -16.75
N THR A 207 -6.59 -4.54 -15.98
CA THR A 207 -5.27 -5.15 -16.18
C THR A 207 -4.72 -5.58 -14.82
N ALA A 208 -4.36 -6.84 -14.70
CA ALA A 208 -3.68 -7.40 -13.55
C ALA A 208 -2.28 -7.84 -13.94
N ASP A 209 -1.28 -7.21 -13.35
CA ASP A 209 0.14 -7.50 -13.56
C ASP A 209 0.74 -8.09 -12.30
N VAL A 210 1.33 -9.29 -12.39
CA VAL A 210 2.00 -9.95 -11.26
C VAL A 210 3.44 -10.30 -11.63
N SER A 211 4.36 -9.83 -10.83
CA SER A 211 5.79 -10.14 -10.91
C SER A 211 6.21 -10.92 -9.68
N MET A 212 6.24 -12.24 -9.81
CA MET A 212 6.62 -13.18 -8.76
C MET A 212 7.18 -14.44 -9.42
N LYS A 213 8.22 -15.03 -8.84
CA LYS A 213 8.78 -16.27 -9.38
C LYS A 213 7.74 -17.41 -9.32
N GLY A 214 7.57 -18.11 -10.43
CA GLY A 214 6.69 -19.27 -10.51
C GLY A 214 5.19 -18.96 -10.55
N PHE A 215 4.81 -17.68 -10.59
CA PHE A 215 3.41 -17.27 -10.72
C PHE A 215 2.90 -17.47 -12.16
N LYS A 216 1.72 -18.03 -12.30
CA LYS A 216 0.97 -18.17 -13.54
C LYS A 216 -0.51 -17.97 -13.28
N TYR A 217 -1.21 -17.42 -14.25
CA TYR A 217 -2.66 -17.46 -14.29
C TYR A 217 -3.11 -18.82 -14.80
N GLU A 218 -4.16 -19.36 -14.23
CA GLU A 218 -4.89 -20.52 -14.75
C GLU A 218 -6.20 -20.04 -15.36
N SER A 219 -6.54 -20.56 -16.54
CA SER A 219 -7.73 -20.17 -17.29
C SER A 219 -8.62 -21.36 -17.54
N GLU A 220 -9.92 -21.12 -17.58
CA GLU A 220 -10.93 -22.08 -18.01
C GLU A 220 -11.73 -21.54 -19.19
N GLN A 221 -12.31 -22.44 -19.97
CA GLN A 221 -13.27 -22.07 -21.01
C GLN A 221 -14.64 -21.85 -20.39
N LYS A 222 -15.21 -20.66 -20.69
CA LYS A 222 -16.59 -20.30 -20.34
C LYS A 222 -17.38 -20.03 -21.62
N ASP A 223 -18.64 -20.38 -21.61
CA ASP A 223 -19.56 -20.11 -22.71
C ASP A 223 -20.20 -18.73 -22.52
N TYR A 224 -20.36 -17.98 -23.61
CA TYR A 224 -21.19 -16.79 -23.58
C TYR A 224 -22.66 -17.16 -23.34
N ASN A 225 -23.41 -16.27 -22.69
CA ASN A 225 -24.86 -16.44 -22.51
C ASN A 225 -25.61 -16.52 -23.85
N ASP A 226 -25.05 -15.95 -24.92
CA ASP A 226 -25.50 -16.12 -26.30
C ASP A 226 -24.66 -17.22 -26.96
N GLU A 227 -25.24 -18.39 -27.19
CA GLU A 227 -24.58 -19.54 -27.83
C GLU A 227 -23.98 -19.22 -29.22
N ALA A 228 -24.48 -18.16 -29.89
CA ALA A 228 -23.92 -17.70 -31.16
C ALA A 228 -22.53 -17.09 -31.05
N LEU A 229 -22.13 -16.65 -29.88
CA LEU A 229 -20.81 -16.07 -29.61
C LEU A 229 -19.75 -17.13 -29.25
N GLY A 230 -20.15 -18.36 -28.97
CA GLY A 230 -19.23 -19.47 -28.65
C GLY A 230 -18.72 -19.43 -27.23
N SER A 231 -17.45 -19.77 -27.02
CA SER A 231 -16.78 -19.80 -25.73
C SER A 231 -15.56 -18.87 -25.72
N TYR A 232 -15.13 -18.44 -24.52
CA TYR A 232 -13.95 -17.63 -24.30
C TYR A 232 -13.11 -18.21 -23.15
N GLU A 233 -11.81 -17.92 -23.14
CA GLU A 233 -10.94 -18.25 -22.02
C GLU A 233 -10.97 -17.13 -20.98
N GLN A 234 -11.14 -17.50 -19.72
CA GLN A 234 -11.16 -16.57 -18.59
C GLN A 234 -10.25 -17.08 -17.48
N VAL A 235 -9.48 -16.18 -16.88
CA VAL A 235 -8.71 -16.48 -15.68
C VAL A 235 -9.68 -16.82 -14.54
N ASN A 236 -9.48 -17.99 -13.93
CA ASN A 236 -10.29 -18.47 -12.81
C ASN A 236 -9.48 -18.78 -11.56
N ASP A 237 -8.18 -19.03 -11.70
CA ASP A 237 -7.30 -19.36 -10.57
C ASP A 237 -5.86 -18.89 -10.85
N VAL A 238 -5.00 -19.09 -9.89
CA VAL A 238 -3.58 -18.78 -9.97
C VAL A 238 -2.76 -19.96 -9.43
N ASP A 239 -1.67 -20.29 -10.13
CA ASP A 239 -0.70 -21.28 -9.67
C ASP A 239 0.60 -20.57 -9.24
N ILE A 240 1.21 -21.04 -8.16
CA ILE A 240 2.47 -20.52 -7.62
C ILE A 240 3.44 -21.68 -7.43
N ASP A 241 4.36 -21.85 -8.36
CA ASP A 241 5.38 -22.89 -8.34
C ASP A 241 6.53 -22.52 -7.37
N GLY A 242 6.20 -22.49 -6.09
CA GLY A 242 7.11 -22.35 -4.98
C GLY A 242 7.72 -20.94 -4.77
N PRO A 243 8.26 -20.65 -3.56
CA PRO A 243 8.85 -19.36 -3.23
C PRO A 243 10.18 -19.14 -3.95
N GLY A 244 10.49 -17.88 -4.26
CA GLY A 244 11.76 -17.52 -4.84
C GLY A 244 11.93 -16.02 -5.05
N LEU A 245 13.08 -15.63 -5.59
CA LEU A 245 13.35 -14.24 -5.91
C LEU A 245 12.74 -13.89 -7.26
N GLY A 246 11.79 -12.97 -7.26
CA GLY A 246 11.11 -12.44 -8.44
C GLY A 246 11.84 -11.25 -9.06
N GLY A 247 12.81 -10.63 -8.36
CA GLY A 247 13.52 -9.47 -8.87
C GLY A 247 14.74 -9.09 -8.05
N PHE A 248 15.53 -8.15 -8.59
CA PHE A 248 16.70 -7.58 -7.95
C PHE A 248 16.76 -6.07 -8.17
N GLY A 249 17.27 -5.34 -7.17
CA GLY A 249 17.36 -3.89 -7.25
C GLY A 249 18.42 -3.30 -6.33
N ILE A 250 18.54 -2.00 -6.43
CA ILE A 250 19.42 -1.21 -5.56
C ILE A 250 18.71 0.07 -5.12
N ALA A 251 19.08 0.56 -3.95
CA ALA A 251 18.62 1.86 -3.47
C ALA A 251 19.70 2.55 -2.63
N PHE A 252 19.53 3.85 -2.44
CA PHE A 252 20.39 4.69 -1.64
C PHE A 252 19.56 5.53 -0.67
N ASP A 253 20.09 5.70 0.54
CA ASP A 253 19.67 6.73 1.47
C ASP A 253 20.80 7.71 1.68
N LEU A 254 20.48 9.00 1.70
CA LEU A 254 21.40 10.09 1.98
C LEU A 254 20.84 10.93 3.12
N GLY A 255 21.70 11.40 4.01
CA GLY A 255 21.25 12.22 5.12
C GLY A 255 22.31 13.18 5.66
N GLY A 256 21.81 14.25 6.27
CA GLY A 256 22.62 15.25 6.91
C GLY A 256 21.95 15.81 8.17
N GLU A 257 22.76 16.18 9.13
CA GLU A 257 22.38 16.91 10.34
C GLU A 257 23.35 18.08 10.51
N TYR A 258 22.81 19.29 10.73
CA TYR A 258 23.59 20.50 10.91
C TYR A 258 23.14 21.26 12.16
N LYS A 259 24.08 21.48 13.08
CA LYS A 259 23.91 22.34 14.26
C LYS A 259 24.15 23.79 13.86
N ILE A 260 23.12 24.59 13.82
CA ILE A 260 23.22 26.03 13.55
C ILE A 260 23.96 26.68 14.69
N ASP A 261 23.50 26.43 15.92
CA ASP A 261 24.07 26.88 17.19
C ASP A 261 23.86 25.83 18.30
N GLU A 262 23.94 26.22 19.57
CA GLU A 262 23.74 25.30 20.71
C GLU A 262 22.30 24.85 20.88
N ASP A 263 21.33 25.62 20.38
CA ASP A 263 19.90 25.42 20.59
C ASP A 263 19.22 24.87 19.35
N TRP A 264 19.64 25.26 18.15
CA TRP A 264 19.01 24.89 16.89
C TRP A 264 19.79 23.82 16.10
N THR A 265 19.08 22.77 15.71
CA THR A 265 19.60 21.74 14.82
C THR A 265 18.59 21.50 13.68
N VAL A 266 19.09 21.44 12.45
CA VAL A 266 18.32 21.09 11.26
C VAL A 266 18.85 19.80 10.66
N SER A 267 17.99 19.04 10.00
CA SER A 267 18.38 17.80 9.35
C SER A 267 17.54 17.54 8.10
N ALA A 268 18.15 16.87 7.15
CA ALA A 268 17.49 16.44 5.94
C ALA A 268 17.92 15.01 5.57
N ALA A 269 17.00 14.21 5.04
CA ALA A 269 17.33 12.91 4.48
C ALA A 269 16.46 12.61 3.27
N LEU A 270 17.06 11.94 2.28
CA LEU A 270 16.39 11.34 1.15
C LEU A 270 16.60 9.83 1.26
N LEU A 271 15.50 9.09 1.41
CA LEU A 271 15.49 7.65 1.66
C LEU A 271 14.89 6.91 0.47
N ASP A 272 15.28 5.65 0.28
CA ASP A 272 14.72 4.72 -0.69
C ASP A 272 14.81 5.22 -2.15
N LEU A 273 15.85 6.01 -2.49
CA LEU A 273 16.12 6.41 -3.86
C LEU A 273 16.64 5.21 -4.64
N GLY A 274 15.76 4.48 -5.31
CA GLY A 274 16.12 3.23 -5.97
C GLY A 274 15.00 2.59 -6.76
N PHE A 275 15.29 1.40 -7.26
CA PHE A 275 14.38 0.62 -8.09
C PHE A 275 14.58 -0.88 -7.88
N ILE A 276 13.58 -1.66 -8.29
CA ILE A 276 13.66 -3.12 -8.44
C ILE A 276 13.37 -3.45 -9.90
N HIS A 277 14.22 -4.24 -10.51
CA HIS A 277 13.96 -4.92 -11.77
C HIS A 277 13.39 -6.30 -11.48
N TRP A 278 12.16 -6.54 -11.92
CA TRP A 278 11.45 -7.82 -11.80
C TRP A 278 11.77 -8.67 -13.02
N ASN A 279 12.08 -9.94 -12.80
CA ASN A 279 12.54 -10.83 -13.85
C ASN A 279 11.41 -11.25 -14.80
N ASN A 280 10.18 -11.25 -14.29
CA ASN A 280 8.99 -11.65 -15.02
C ASN A 280 7.82 -10.71 -14.71
N ASN A 281 6.79 -10.76 -15.56
CA ASN A 281 5.53 -10.07 -15.36
C ASN A 281 4.41 -10.86 -16.08
N ALA A 282 3.68 -11.69 -15.35
CA ALA A 282 2.46 -12.30 -15.86
C ALA A 282 1.36 -11.26 -15.91
N ARG A 283 0.68 -11.15 -17.05
CA ARG A 283 -0.39 -10.19 -17.27
C ARG A 283 -1.69 -10.88 -17.60
N ALA A 284 -2.76 -10.46 -16.94
CA ALA A 284 -4.12 -10.69 -17.37
C ALA A 284 -4.79 -9.36 -17.70
N ALA A 285 -5.63 -9.33 -18.72
CA ALA A 285 -6.33 -8.11 -19.14
C ALA A 285 -7.75 -8.44 -19.56
N SER A 286 -8.68 -7.48 -19.36
CA SER A 286 -10.04 -7.61 -19.83
C SER A 286 -10.10 -7.60 -21.36
N SER A 287 -11.09 -8.30 -21.95
CA SER A 287 -11.37 -8.27 -23.38
C SER A 287 -11.78 -6.89 -23.89
N GLY A 288 -12.23 -6.00 -22.98
CA GLY A 288 -12.79 -4.68 -23.31
C GLY A 288 -14.25 -4.73 -23.73
N GLU A 289 -14.88 -5.89 -23.71
CA GLU A 289 -16.31 -6.03 -23.96
C GLU A 289 -17.10 -5.50 -22.75
N PRO A 290 -18.27 -4.86 -22.99
CA PRO A 290 -19.16 -4.46 -21.91
C PRO A 290 -19.62 -5.67 -21.10
N PHE A 291 -19.56 -5.57 -19.79
CA PHE A 291 -20.15 -6.56 -18.90
C PHE A 291 -21.61 -6.19 -18.59
N GLU A 292 -22.54 -7.10 -18.87
CA GLU A 292 -23.93 -6.94 -18.46
C GLU A 292 -24.18 -7.63 -17.13
N PHE A 293 -24.70 -6.88 -16.16
CA PHE A 293 -24.98 -7.35 -14.82
C PHE A 293 -26.48 -7.15 -14.50
N ASP A 294 -27.15 -8.21 -14.11
CA ASP A 294 -28.58 -8.22 -13.85
C ASP A 294 -28.95 -8.07 -12.35
N GLY A 295 -27.96 -7.81 -11.51
CA GLY A 295 -28.11 -7.51 -10.07
C GLY A 295 -27.37 -8.48 -9.15
N PHE A 296 -27.09 -8.01 -7.94
CA PHE A 296 -26.61 -8.87 -6.85
C PHE A 296 -27.80 -9.62 -6.24
N HIS A 297 -28.12 -10.77 -6.73
CA HIS A 297 -29.28 -11.55 -6.28
C HIS A 297 -29.13 -12.14 -4.88
N ASP A 298 -27.89 -12.19 -4.32
CA ASP A 298 -27.56 -12.87 -3.07
C ASP A 298 -26.81 -12.05 -2.03
N VAL A 299 -26.89 -10.72 -2.06
CA VAL A 299 -26.31 -9.89 -0.98
C VAL A 299 -27.27 -9.84 0.23
N ALA A 300 -27.65 -11.00 0.74
CA ALA A 300 -28.25 -11.10 2.06
C ALA A 300 -27.13 -10.99 3.11
N VAL A 301 -26.99 -9.83 3.71
CA VAL A 301 -26.28 -9.66 4.98
C VAL A 301 -27.15 -10.23 6.09
N SER A 302 -27.56 -11.49 5.98
CA SER A 302 -28.24 -12.22 7.04
C SER A 302 -27.34 -13.31 7.58
N SER A 303 -27.11 -13.22 8.87
CA SER A 303 -26.14 -13.92 9.67
C SER A 303 -26.55 -15.30 10.12
N ASP A 304 -27.54 -15.93 9.52
CA ASP A 304 -28.02 -17.21 10.02
C ASP A 304 -27.25 -18.44 9.50
N HIS A 305 -26.35 -18.25 8.57
CA HIS A 305 -25.39 -19.29 8.18
C HIS A 305 -24.05 -18.61 7.97
N GLY A 306 -23.15 -18.73 8.95
CA GLY A 306 -21.82 -18.16 8.95
C GLY A 306 -20.96 -18.80 7.86
N GLU A 307 -21.04 -18.29 6.65
CA GLU A 307 -19.96 -18.51 5.68
C GLU A 307 -18.71 -17.81 6.22
N GLU A 308 -17.63 -18.54 6.29
CA GLU A 308 -16.33 -18.04 6.73
C GLU A 308 -15.88 -16.90 5.79
N LEU A 309 -15.07 -15.98 6.31
CA LEU A 309 -14.62 -14.79 5.58
C LEU A 309 -13.84 -15.13 4.30
N ASP A 310 -13.15 -16.27 4.29
CA ASP A 310 -12.43 -16.82 3.14
C ASP A 310 -13.38 -17.22 2.00
N VAL A 311 -14.45 -17.96 2.30
CA VAL A 311 -15.46 -18.38 1.31
C VAL A 311 -16.16 -17.16 0.67
N LYS A 312 -16.39 -16.10 1.46
CA LYS A 312 -16.94 -14.84 0.92
C LYS A 312 -15.93 -14.09 0.06
N ALA A 313 -14.66 -14.08 0.46
CA ALA A 313 -13.59 -13.45 -0.30
C ALA A 313 -13.38 -14.16 -1.64
N ASP A 314 -13.40 -15.48 -1.65
CA ASP A 314 -13.29 -16.28 -2.87
C ASP A 314 -14.48 -16.01 -3.81
N ARG A 315 -15.72 -16.04 -3.31
CA ARG A 315 -16.91 -15.74 -4.12
C ARG A 315 -16.90 -14.32 -4.69
N TYR A 316 -16.46 -13.32 -3.93
CA TYR A 316 -16.33 -11.95 -4.45
C TYR A 316 -15.15 -11.82 -5.42
N GLY A 317 -14.10 -12.60 -5.22
CA GLY A 317 -12.99 -12.74 -6.16
C GLY A 317 -13.47 -13.28 -7.50
N ASP A 318 -14.21 -14.37 -7.49
CA ASP A 318 -14.80 -14.97 -8.69
C ASP A 318 -15.74 -14.02 -9.43
N GLN A 319 -16.64 -13.33 -8.70
CA GLN A 319 -17.53 -12.33 -9.29
C GLN A 319 -16.78 -11.15 -9.91
N LEU A 320 -15.68 -10.70 -9.29
CA LEU A 320 -14.85 -9.64 -9.82
C LEU A 320 -14.07 -10.12 -11.06
N THR A 321 -13.63 -11.36 -11.05
CA THR A 321 -12.97 -12.00 -12.20
C THR A 321 -13.94 -12.14 -13.36
N ASP A 322 -15.15 -12.62 -13.12
CA ASP A 322 -16.22 -12.69 -14.10
C ASP A 322 -16.59 -11.32 -14.65
N PHE A 323 -16.67 -10.31 -13.79
CA PHE A 323 -16.94 -8.92 -14.17
C PHE A 323 -15.87 -8.35 -15.11
N ALA A 324 -14.59 -8.59 -14.80
CA ALA A 324 -13.49 -8.06 -15.58
C ALA A 324 -13.21 -8.84 -16.86
N HIS A 325 -13.77 -10.04 -17.05
CA HIS A 325 -13.46 -10.96 -18.15
C HIS A 325 -11.95 -11.03 -18.42
N LEU A 326 -11.16 -11.23 -17.35
CA LEU A 326 -9.72 -11.25 -17.47
C LEU A 326 -9.23 -12.46 -18.26
N GLN A 327 -8.46 -12.22 -19.28
CA GLN A 327 -7.80 -13.21 -20.12
C GLN A 327 -6.31 -13.21 -19.85
N ASP A 328 -5.71 -14.39 -19.72
CA ASP A 328 -4.26 -14.50 -19.58
C ASP A 328 -3.58 -14.01 -20.86
N GLN A 329 -2.77 -12.98 -20.72
CA GLN A 329 -1.94 -12.42 -21.79
C GLN A 329 -0.52 -12.99 -21.77
N GLY A 330 -0.27 -13.96 -20.89
CA GLY A 330 1.01 -14.59 -20.71
C GLY A 330 2.08 -13.73 -20.07
N GLU A 331 3.30 -14.21 -20.18
CA GLU A 331 4.50 -13.54 -19.65
C GLU A 331 4.91 -12.37 -20.54
N GLN A 332 4.93 -11.15 -19.98
CA GLN A 332 5.28 -9.91 -20.67
C GLN A 332 6.76 -9.54 -20.59
N GLY A 333 7.58 -10.41 -19.97
CA GLY A 333 8.99 -10.12 -19.71
C GLY A 333 9.22 -9.22 -18.49
N GLY A 334 10.50 -8.99 -18.18
CA GLY A 334 10.89 -8.22 -17.00
C GLY A 334 10.44 -6.76 -17.05
N ARG A 335 10.16 -6.18 -15.87
CA ARG A 335 9.84 -4.76 -15.71
C ARG A 335 10.60 -4.12 -14.57
N THR A 336 10.84 -2.81 -14.65
CA THR A 336 11.50 -2.04 -13.60
C THR A 336 10.52 -1.11 -12.92
N THR A 337 10.56 -1.09 -11.58
CA THR A 337 9.71 -0.21 -10.78
C THR A 337 10.52 0.56 -9.75
N GLY A 338 10.26 1.85 -9.61
CA GLY A 338 10.82 2.67 -8.55
C GLY A 338 10.22 2.36 -7.19
N LEU A 339 10.97 2.55 -6.11
CA LEU A 339 10.50 2.35 -4.73
C LEU A 339 9.63 3.52 -4.23
N GLY A 340 9.80 4.70 -4.78
CA GLY A 340 9.29 5.95 -4.22
C GLY A 340 10.19 6.46 -3.09
N ALA A 341 10.91 7.55 -3.39
CA ALA A 341 11.81 8.17 -2.42
C ALA A 341 11.03 8.89 -1.31
N THR A 342 11.56 8.89 -0.10
CA THR A 342 11.01 9.66 1.03
C THR A 342 11.96 10.78 1.42
N LEU A 343 11.47 12.02 1.39
CA LEU A 343 12.16 13.20 1.88
C LEU A 343 11.75 13.48 3.32
N ASN A 344 12.70 13.44 4.24
CA ASN A 344 12.53 13.83 5.63
C ASN A 344 13.25 15.16 5.88
N LEU A 345 12.53 16.16 6.41
CA LEU A 345 13.08 17.44 6.84
C LEU A 345 12.76 17.64 8.31
N GLY A 346 13.80 17.71 9.14
CA GLY A 346 13.71 17.86 10.58
C GLY A 346 14.29 19.17 11.08
N CYS A 347 13.65 19.76 12.10
CA CYS A 347 14.17 20.89 12.85
C CYS A 347 13.95 20.62 14.32
N SER A 348 14.93 20.87 15.17
CA SER A 348 14.80 20.77 16.61
C SER A 348 15.37 21.99 17.33
N TYR A 349 14.69 22.34 18.43
CA TYR A 349 15.06 23.44 19.29
C TYR A 349 15.17 22.99 20.75
N ASN A 350 16.35 23.14 21.35
CA ASN A 350 16.58 22.88 22.78
C ASN A 350 16.25 24.10 23.56
N LEU A 351 15.42 23.98 24.59
CA LEU A 351 15.02 25.13 25.40
C LEU A 351 16.18 25.62 26.27
N PRO A 352 16.71 26.86 26.10
CA PRO A 352 17.90 27.34 26.84
C PRO A 352 17.72 27.33 28.35
N VAL A 353 16.52 27.65 28.83
CA VAL A 353 16.19 27.69 30.27
C VAL A 353 15.99 26.31 30.89
N TYR A 354 15.73 25.27 30.07
CA TYR A 354 15.59 23.89 30.50
C TYR A 354 16.06 22.92 29.39
N ARG A 355 17.37 22.79 29.26
CA ARG A 355 18.03 22.03 28.17
C ARG A 355 17.60 20.57 27.97
N PRO A 356 17.07 19.84 28.99
CA PRO A 356 16.47 18.52 28.71
C PRO A 356 15.22 18.56 27.82
N MET A 357 14.57 19.72 27.69
CA MET A 357 13.38 19.86 26.85
C MET A 357 13.75 20.26 25.43
N THR A 358 13.34 19.45 24.48
CA THR A 358 13.56 19.68 23.05
C THR A 358 12.21 19.67 22.32
N PHE A 359 11.96 20.68 21.53
CA PHE A 359 10.85 20.71 20.56
C PHE A 359 11.37 20.23 19.21
N GLY A 360 10.61 19.40 18.53
CA GLY A 360 10.97 18.87 17.22
C GLY A 360 9.83 19.02 16.23
N PHE A 361 10.17 19.38 15.00
CA PHE A 361 9.27 19.36 13.85
C PHE A 361 9.86 18.46 12.78
N LEU A 362 9.08 17.52 12.25
CA LEU A 362 9.44 16.62 11.16
C LEU A 362 8.39 16.69 10.07
N SER A 363 8.82 17.01 8.85
CA SER A 363 8.04 16.78 7.62
C SER A 363 8.60 15.55 6.93
N SER A 364 7.72 14.63 6.56
CA SER A 364 8.07 13.40 5.86
C SER A 364 7.17 13.25 4.64
N THR A 365 7.76 13.35 3.45
CA THR A 365 7.04 13.36 2.15
C THR A 365 7.53 12.22 1.30
N ARG A 366 6.63 11.36 0.80
CA ARG A 366 6.94 10.31 -0.18
C ARG A 366 6.77 10.85 -1.60
N ILE A 367 7.81 10.69 -2.41
CA ILE A 367 7.90 11.23 -3.78
C ILE A 367 8.06 10.06 -4.75
N ASN A 368 7.40 10.14 -5.91
CA ASN A 368 7.53 9.15 -7.00
C ASN A 368 7.21 7.70 -6.62
N GLY A 369 6.46 7.48 -5.54
CA GLY A 369 5.90 6.17 -5.24
C GLY A 369 4.63 5.93 -6.05
N PRO A 370 4.09 4.70 -6.04
CA PRO A 370 2.77 4.43 -6.60
C PRO A 370 1.70 5.34 -5.95
N TYR A 371 1.99 5.82 -4.73
CA TYR A 371 1.13 6.76 -4.00
C TYR A 371 2.00 7.75 -3.22
N THR A 372 1.88 9.04 -3.55
CA THR A 372 2.59 10.12 -2.83
C THR A 372 1.81 10.55 -1.60
N TRP A 373 2.53 10.98 -0.54
CA TRP A 373 1.94 11.54 0.69
C TRP A 373 2.92 12.51 1.37
N THR A 374 2.38 13.38 2.22
CA THR A 374 3.16 14.29 3.08
C THR A 374 2.62 14.24 4.49
#